data_932f0f5d7192a6f599bd0b56efbb54f1
#
_entry.id   932f0f5d7192a6f599bd0b56efbb54f1
#
_cell.length_a   1.000
_cell.length_b   1.000
_cell.length_c   1.000
_cell.angle_alpha   90.00
_cell.angle_beta   90.00
_cell.angle_gamma   90.00
#
_symmetry.space_group_name_H-M   'P 1'
#
loop_
_entity.id
_entity.type
_entity.pdbx_description
1 polymer ?
#
loop_
_entity_poly.entity_id
_entity_poly.type
_entity_poly.pdbx_seq_one_letter_code
_entity_poly.pdbx_strand_id
1 'polypeptide(L)'
;TQDMMQGLPGVMYLAAASGEDLGTVSDIVTDAMTAFGLQADQSAHFADVLAQASSNSNTNVAMMGNTFQYVAPVAGAFGYSIEDVAIATGLMANAGIKAEKSGTALRALLTNLAKPTKQVRGYMEELSLSLADSSGKMKPFRQLLEEMRQKFAGLTEAQKAEYAAGIAGKEGMSGLLAILAASDKDFDNLARSIDNSTGAAKKMSEVRLDNLKGDLTLLESAAQGAGIELYEGFSGGLRSLTKESTDYITSFTGQIRKDMPTVQRELKEFGTAAKAGFQPVLDFGVW
;
A
#
# COMPACT_ATOMS: atom_id res chain seq x y z
N THR A 1 -8.25 3.79 -20.08
CA THR A 1 -7.56 5.09 -19.95
C THR A 1 -8.22 6.01 -18.93
N GLN A 2 -9.57 6.15 -18.93
CA GLN A 2 -10.25 6.99 -17.94
C GLN A 2 -10.14 6.41 -16.53
N ASP A 3 -10.33 5.11 -16.38
CA ASP A 3 -10.21 4.40 -15.11
C ASP A 3 -8.78 4.51 -14.54
N MET A 4 -7.75 4.42 -15.39
CA MET A 4 -6.36 4.63 -14.99
C MET A 4 -6.13 6.04 -14.45
N MET A 5 -6.72 7.07 -15.09
CA MET A 5 -6.60 8.46 -14.63
C MET A 5 -7.31 8.70 -13.30
N GLN A 6 -8.42 8.02 -13.04
CA GLN A 6 -9.13 8.11 -11.76
C GLN A 6 -8.38 7.41 -10.63
N GLY A 7 -7.74 6.26 -10.93
CA GLY A 7 -6.97 5.49 -9.96
C GLY A 7 -5.62 6.08 -9.57
N LEU A 8 -4.99 6.80 -10.50
CA LEU A 8 -3.60 7.25 -10.38
C LEU A 8 -3.31 8.12 -9.13
N PRO A 9 -4.12 9.10 -8.73
CA PRO A 9 -3.82 9.93 -7.57
C PRO A 9 -3.66 9.13 -6.27
N GLY A 10 -4.51 8.12 -6.02
CA GLY A 10 -4.41 7.27 -4.84
C GLY A 10 -3.09 6.48 -4.81
N VAL A 11 -2.73 5.89 -5.95
CA VAL A 11 -1.47 5.14 -6.10
C VAL A 11 -0.25 6.04 -5.87
N MET A 12 -0.25 7.26 -6.45
CA MET A 12 0.84 8.24 -6.29
C MET A 12 0.99 8.69 -4.83
N TYR A 13 -0.11 9.02 -4.15
CA TYR A 13 -0.05 9.38 -2.74
C TYR A 13 0.47 8.23 -1.88
N LEU A 14 0.03 6.99 -2.15
CA LEU A 14 0.49 5.83 -1.41
C LEU A 14 1.97 5.54 -1.65
N ALA A 15 2.47 5.68 -2.89
CA ALA A 15 3.89 5.55 -3.21
C ALA A 15 4.72 6.61 -2.46
N ALA A 16 4.32 7.88 -2.54
CA ALA A 16 4.97 8.96 -1.82
C ALA A 16 4.91 8.77 -0.29
N ALA A 17 3.78 8.32 0.24
CA ALA A 17 3.58 8.05 1.67
C ALA A 17 4.42 6.87 2.17
N SER A 18 4.50 5.78 1.41
CA SER A 18 5.26 4.57 1.79
C SER A 18 6.76 4.68 1.49
N GLY A 19 7.13 5.43 0.45
CA GLY A 19 8.48 5.49 -0.13
C GLY A 19 8.85 4.24 -0.92
N GLU A 20 7.87 3.44 -1.25
CA GLU A 20 7.99 2.37 -2.22
C GLU A 20 7.96 2.95 -3.64
N ASP A 21 8.51 2.24 -4.61
CA ASP A 21 8.42 2.68 -5.99
C ASP A 21 6.99 2.61 -6.54
N LEU A 22 6.69 3.48 -7.50
CA LEU A 22 5.33 3.62 -8.04
C LEU A 22 4.83 2.33 -8.72
N GLY A 23 5.72 1.56 -9.37
CA GLY A 23 5.37 0.28 -10.01
C GLY A 23 4.90 -0.74 -8.97
N THR A 24 5.70 -0.95 -7.92
CA THR A 24 5.35 -1.85 -6.80
C THR A 24 4.01 -1.47 -6.17
N VAL A 25 3.79 -0.18 -5.90
CA VAL A 25 2.51 0.29 -5.29
C VAL A 25 1.36 0.13 -6.27
N SER A 26 1.58 0.38 -7.56
CA SER A 26 0.55 0.16 -8.60
C SER A 26 0.11 -1.30 -8.64
N ASP A 27 1.06 -2.24 -8.62
CA ASP A 27 0.76 -3.68 -8.62
C ASP A 27 -0.04 -4.07 -7.36
N ILE A 28 0.39 -3.61 -6.18
CA ILE A 28 -0.32 -3.86 -4.92
C ILE A 28 -1.77 -3.38 -4.99
N VAL A 29 -1.98 -2.15 -5.47
CA VAL A 29 -3.32 -1.54 -5.52
C VAL A 29 -4.19 -2.25 -6.56
N THR A 30 -3.68 -2.47 -7.78
CA THR A 30 -4.47 -3.06 -8.86
C THR A 30 -4.82 -4.52 -8.62
N ASP A 31 -3.88 -5.31 -8.08
CA ASP A 31 -4.10 -6.71 -7.74
C ASP A 31 -5.17 -6.86 -6.65
N ALA A 32 -5.03 -6.09 -5.57
CA ALA A 32 -5.99 -6.14 -4.47
C ALA A 32 -7.37 -5.61 -4.90
N MET A 33 -7.44 -4.49 -5.61
CA MET A 33 -8.72 -3.95 -6.12
C MET A 33 -9.44 -4.95 -7.02
N THR A 34 -8.71 -5.61 -7.90
CA THR A 34 -9.26 -6.67 -8.77
C THR A 34 -9.81 -7.83 -7.94
N ALA A 35 -9.07 -8.28 -6.94
CA ALA A 35 -9.47 -9.40 -6.09
C ALA A 35 -10.70 -9.10 -5.21
N PHE A 36 -10.85 -7.84 -4.76
CA PHE A 36 -12.02 -7.37 -4.01
C PHE A 36 -13.17 -6.89 -4.91
N GLY A 37 -13.00 -6.87 -6.23
CA GLY A 37 -14.00 -6.38 -7.17
C GLY A 37 -14.25 -4.86 -7.09
N LEU A 38 -13.24 -4.09 -6.64
CA LEU A 38 -13.32 -2.64 -6.51
C LEU A 38 -13.15 -1.94 -7.86
N GLN A 39 -13.81 -0.80 -8.01
CA GLN A 39 -13.69 0.03 -9.21
C GLN A 39 -12.52 1.01 -9.08
N ALA A 40 -12.05 1.54 -10.22
CA ALA A 40 -10.88 2.42 -10.25
C ALA A 40 -11.02 3.70 -9.40
N ASP A 41 -12.23 4.24 -9.25
CA ASP A 41 -12.54 5.38 -8.40
C ASP A 41 -12.37 5.09 -6.90
N GLN A 42 -12.31 3.81 -6.50
CA GLN A 42 -12.08 3.39 -5.12
C GLN A 42 -10.58 3.24 -4.77
N SER A 43 -9.68 3.47 -5.73
CA SER A 43 -8.22 3.33 -5.52
C SER A 43 -7.69 4.28 -4.44
N ALA A 44 -8.21 5.50 -4.39
CA ALA A 44 -7.84 6.47 -3.36
C ALA A 44 -8.24 5.98 -1.97
N HIS A 45 -9.44 5.42 -1.83
CA HIS A 45 -9.90 4.83 -0.59
C HIS A 45 -9.04 3.62 -0.17
N PHE A 46 -8.73 2.73 -1.12
CA PHE A 46 -7.83 1.59 -0.85
C PHE A 46 -6.45 2.07 -0.39
N ALA A 47 -5.89 3.07 -1.07
CA ALA A 47 -4.61 3.67 -0.69
C ALA A 47 -4.64 4.27 0.72
N ASP A 48 -5.72 4.96 1.08
CA ASP A 48 -5.94 5.54 2.41
C ASP A 48 -6.01 4.47 3.50
N VAL A 49 -6.72 3.36 3.25
CA VAL A 49 -6.81 2.21 4.18
C VAL A 49 -5.41 1.61 4.41
N LEU A 50 -4.63 1.37 3.35
CA LEU A 50 -3.27 0.84 3.49
C LEU A 50 -2.33 1.80 4.22
N ALA A 51 -2.38 3.10 3.88
CA ALA A 51 -1.58 4.13 4.56
C ALA A 51 -1.91 4.17 6.06
N GLN A 52 -3.18 4.18 6.39
CA GLN A 52 -3.64 4.25 7.77
C GLN A 52 -3.30 2.98 8.56
N ALA A 53 -3.53 1.81 7.97
CA ALA A 53 -3.20 0.54 8.61
C ALA A 53 -1.69 0.38 8.83
N SER A 54 -0.86 0.77 7.84
CA SER A 54 0.60 0.71 7.98
C SER A 54 1.15 1.71 8.99
N SER A 55 0.50 2.86 9.18
CA SER A 55 0.90 3.87 10.17
C SER A 55 0.50 3.51 11.60
N ASN A 56 -0.53 2.67 11.78
CA ASN A 56 -1.11 2.33 13.09
C ASN A 56 -0.83 0.88 13.52
N SER A 57 0.03 0.18 12.79
CA SER A 57 0.46 -1.18 13.14
C SER A 57 1.93 -1.42 12.77
N ASN A 58 2.53 -2.47 13.33
CA ASN A 58 3.94 -2.79 13.10
C ASN A 58 4.17 -3.44 11.72
N THR A 59 3.86 -2.73 10.65
CA THR A 59 4.03 -3.18 9.26
C THR A 59 4.35 -1.99 8.34
N ASN A 60 4.45 -2.24 7.04
CA ASN A 60 4.55 -1.22 6.01
C ASN A 60 3.66 -1.57 4.81
N VAL A 61 3.55 -0.67 3.84
CA VAL A 61 2.67 -0.84 2.67
C VAL A 61 3.06 -2.07 1.85
N ALA A 62 4.35 -2.31 1.62
CA ALA A 62 4.82 -3.49 0.87
C ALA A 62 4.45 -4.80 1.56
N MET A 63 4.64 -4.88 2.88
CA MET A 63 4.26 -6.06 3.66
C MET A 63 2.75 -6.28 3.67
N MET A 64 1.95 -5.21 3.74
CA MET A 64 0.51 -5.31 3.63
C MET A 64 0.09 -5.76 2.22
N GLY A 65 0.72 -5.21 1.18
CA GLY A 65 0.51 -5.66 -0.20
C GLY A 65 0.74 -7.15 -0.35
N ASN A 66 1.85 -7.66 0.16
CA ASN A 66 2.13 -9.09 0.18
C ASN A 66 1.05 -9.90 0.94
N THR A 67 0.53 -9.39 2.06
CA THR A 67 -0.58 -10.04 2.77
C THR A 67 -1.83 -10.10 1.90
N PHE A 68 -2.18 -8.98 1.27
CA PHE A 68 -3.37 -8.89 0.42
C PHE A 68 -3.29 -9.82 -0.80
N GLN A 69 -2.13 -10.00 -1.43
CA GLN A 69 -1.95 -10.96 -2.52
C GLN A 69 -2.46 -12.37 -2.16
N TYR A 70 -2.26 -12.81 -0.92
CA TYR A 70 -2.65 -14.14 -0.48
C TYR A 70 -4.11 -14.22 -0.01
N VAL A 71 -4.62 -13.19 0.63
CA VAL A 71 -5.93 -13.22 1.29
C VAL A 71 -7.04 -12.60 0.45
N ALA A 72 -6.75 -11.59 -0.37
CA ALA A 72 -7.76 -10.82 -1.09
C ALA A 72 -8.68 -11.66 -2.00
N PRO A 73 -8.17 -12.68 -2.74
CA PRO A 73 -9.05 -13.50 -3.58
C PRO A 73 -10.13 -14.24 -2.77
N VAL A 74 -9.79 -14.69 -1.55
CA VAL A 74 -10.75 -15.39 -0.68
C VAL A 74 -11.64 -14.41 0.05
N ALA A 75 -11.09 -13.34 0.60
CA ALA A 75 -11.83 -12.30 1.31
C ALA A 75 -12.84 -11.60 0.39
N GLY A 76 -12.42 -11.24 -0.82
CA GLY A 76 -13.29 -10.65 -1.84
C GLY A 76 -14.41 -11.58 -2.27
N ALA A 77 -14.12 -12.88 -2.47
CA ALA A 77 -15.15 -13.87 -2.80
C ALA A 77 -16.21 -14.04 -1.70
N PHE A 78 -15.87 -13.75 -0.44
CA PHE A 78 -16.80 -13.76 0.69
C PHE A 78 -17.50 -12.41 0.92
N GLY A 79 -17.15 -11.38 0.14
CA GLY A 79 -17.68 -10.03 0.28
C GLY A 79 -17.20 -9.29 1.53
N TYR A 80 -16.04 -9.69 2.07
CA TYR A 80 -15.41 -8.98 3.18
C TYR A 80 -14.79 -7.66 2.70
N SER A 81 -14.81 -6.66 3.57
CA SER A 81 -14.24 -5.35 3.25
C SER A 81 -12.71 -5.33 3.34
N ILE A 82 -12.10 -4.39 2.64
CA ILE A 82 -10.65 -4.15 2.73
C ILE A 82 -10.25 -3.68 4.13
N GLU A 83 -11.12 -2.91 4.79
CA GLU A 83 -10.92 -2.41 6.15
C GLU A 83 -10.81 -3.54 7.14
N ASP A 84 -11.74 -4.50 7.09
CA ASP A 84 -11.77 -5.63 8.02
C ASP A 84 -10.54 -6.53 7.85
N VAL A 85 -10.09 -6.73 6.59
CA VAL A 85 -8.86 -7.47 6.29
C VAL A 85 -7.63 -6.68 6.76
N ALA A 86 -7.62 -5.36 6.60
CA ALA A 86 -6.53 -4.50 7.05
C ALA A 86 -6.42 -4.50 8.60
N ILE A 87 -7.54 -4.50 9.32
CA ILE A 87 -7.57 -4.64 10.79
C ILE A 87 -6.93 -5.96 11.21
N ALA A 88 -7.39 -7.08 10.66
CA ALA A 88 -6.86 -8.40 10.98
C ALA A 88 -5.34 -8.48 10.69
N THR A 89 -4.92 -7.97 9.54
CA THR A 89 -3.51 -7.88 9.13
C THR A 89 -2.68 -7.05 10.10
N GLY A 90 -3.18 -5.88 10.50
CA GLY A 90 -2.50 -4.99 11.44
C GLY A 90 -2.34 -5.60 12.83
N LEU A 91 -3.37 -6.27 13.35
CA LEU A 91 -3.30 -6.99 14.63
C LEU A 91 -2.26 -8.12 14.59
N MET A 92 -2.22 -8.89 13.51
CA MET A 92 -1.21 -9.93 13.32
C MET A 92 0.19 -9.34 13.20
N ALA A 93 0.33 -8.21 12.52
CA ALA A 93 1.59 -7.52 12.36
C ALA A 93 2.15 -7.00 13.69
N ASN A 94 1.30 -6.54 14.60
CA ASN A 94 1.68 -6.14 15.96
C ASN A 94 2.23 -7.32 16.77
N ALA A 95 1.76 -8.54 16.50
CA ALA A 95 2.31 -9.77 17.06
C ALA A 95 3.51 -10.36 16.27
N GLY A 96 4.02 -9.63 15.27
CA GLY A 96 5.17 -10.05 14.47
C GLY A 96 4.86 -10.96 13.27
N ILE A 97 3.58 -11.22 12.99
CA ILE A 97 3.15 -12.03 11.84
C ILE A 97 2.81 -11.09 10.68
N LYS A 98 3.67 -11.04 9.66
CA LYS A 98 3.64 -10.04 8.60
C LYS A 98 3.74 -10.67 7.21
N ALA A 99 3.40 -9.89 6.20
CA ALA A 99 3.56 -10.22 4.78
C ALA A 99 2.91 -11.58 4.42
N GLU A 100 3.61 -12.44 3.69
CA GLU A 100 3.13 -13.74 3.24
C GLU A 100 2.57 -14.61 4.37
N LYS A 101 3.22 -14.60 5.55
CA LYS A 101 2.76 -15.40 6.71
C LYS A 101 1.39 -14.94 7.19
N SER A 102 1.16 -13.62 7.22
CA SER A 102 -0.14 -13.05 7.56
C SER A 102 -1.21 -13.43 6.54
N GLY A 103 -0.92 -13.26 5.25
CA GLY A 103 -1.85 -13.60 4.18
C GLY A 103 -2.19 -15.09 4.13
N THR A 104 -1.20 -15.96 4.27
CA THR A 104 -1.40 -17.41 4.32
C THR A 104 -2.25 -17.82 5.53
N ALA A 105 -1.99 -17.24 6.71
CA ALA A 105 -2.76 -17.52 7.91
C ALA A 105 -4.22 -17.08 7.79
N LEU A 106 -4.48 -15.87 7.28
CA LEU A 106 -5.84 -15.38 7.05
C LEU A 106 -6.56 -16.21 5.98
N ARG A 107 -5.90 -16.52 4.89
CA ARG A 107 -6.47 -17.38 3.84
C ARG A 107 -6.85 -18.76 4.39
N ALA A 108 -5.99 -19.39 5.20
CA ALA A 108 -6.27 -20.67 5.82
C ALA A 108 -7.48 -20.60 6.76
N LEU A 109 -7.52 -19.59 7.63
CA LEU A 109 -8.64 -19.33 8.54
C LEU A 109 -9.95 -19.20 7.75
N LEU A 110 -10.00 -18.30 6.76
CA LEU A 110 -11.20 -18.04 5.97
C LEU A 110 -11.66 -19.29 5.19
N THR A 111 -10.73 -20.03 4.60
CA THR A 111 -11.04 -21.25 3.84
C THR A 111 -11.60 -22.34 4.76
N ASN A 112 -11.01 -22.54 5.94
CA ASN A 112 -11.49 -23.54 6.89
C ASN A 112 -12.88 -23.19 7.45
N LEU A 113 -13.13 -21.91 7.70
CA LEU A 113 -14.43 -21.44 8.16
C LEU A 113 -15.52 -21.61 7.08
N ALA A 114 -15.18 -21.35 5.81
CA ALA A 114 -16.14 -21.44 4.70
C ALA A 114 -16.47 -22.90 4.32
N LYS A 115 -15.49 -23.80 4.44
CA LYS A 115 -15.67 -25.24 4.16
C LYS A 115 -15.22 -26.05 5.37
N PRO A 116 -15.95 -25.99 6.49
CA PRO A 116 -15.53 -26.63 7.71
C PRO A 116 -15.54 -28.15 7.59
N THR A 117 -14.45 -28.79 8.03
CA THR A 117 -14.43 -30.24 8.28
C THR A 117 -15.40 -30.57 9.41
N LYS A 118 -15.70 -31.87 9.63
CA LYS A 118 -16.53 -32.29 10.76
C LYS A 118 -15.98 -31.76 12.11
N GLN A 119 -14.66 -31.79 12.28
CA GLN A 119 -13.99 -31.29 13.48
C GLN A 119 -14.14 -29.78 13.64
N VAL A 120 -13.84 -28.99 12.58
CA VAL A 120 -14.01 -27.53 12.60
C VAL A 120 -15.45 -27.15 12.93
N ARG A 121 -16.42 -27.85 12.34
CA ARG A 121 -17.85 -27.63 12.60
C ARG A 121 -18.20 -27.89 14.08
N GLY A 122 -17.65 -28.95 14.68
CA GLY A 122 -17.81 -29.23 16.11
C GLY A 122 -17.31 -28.06 16.98
N TYR A 123 -16.11 -27.53 16.71
CA TYR A 123 -15.60 -26.36 17.43
C TYR A 123 -16.43 -25.10 17.22
N MET A 124 -16.92 -24.89 16.00
CA MET A 124 -17.82 -23.76 15.72
C MET A 124 -19.14 -23.88 16.49
N GLU A 125 -19.72 -25.08 16.54
CA GLU A 125 -20.95 -25.36 17.30
C GLU A 125 -20.74 -25.17 18.81
N GLU A 126 -19.65 -25.71 19.37
CA GLU A 126 -19.31 -25.55 20.80
C GLU A 126 -19.14 -24.08 21.18
N LEU A 127 -18.49 -23.29 20.31
CA LEU A 127 -18.30 -21.85 20.51
C LEU A 127 -19.52 -21.02 20.10
N SER A 128 -20.57 -21.64 19.55
CA SER A 128 -21.70 -20.94 18.95
C SER A 128 -21.28 -19.87 17.94
N LEU A 129 -20.32 -20.21 17.07
CA LEU A 129 -19.82 -19.38 16.00
C LEU A 129 -20.56 -19.70 14.70
N SER A 130 -21.00 -18.66 13.99
CA SER A 130 -21.61 -18.76 12.66
C SER A 130 -21.04 -17.70 11.73
N LEU A 131 -20.73 -18.09 10.48
CA LEU A 131 -20.33 -17.14 9.44
C LEU A 131 -21.47 -16.29 8.92
N ALA A 132 -22.70 -16.81 9.04
CA ALA A 132 -23.89 -16.12 8.57
C ALA A 132 -24.74 -15.67 9.75
N ASP A 133 -25.47 -14.59 9.53
CA ASP A 133 -26.51 -14.12 10.43
C ASP A 133 -27.80 -14.97 10.31
N SER A 134 -28.83 -14.62 11.06
CA SER A 134 -30.13 -15.32 11.05
C SER A 134 -30.87 -15.25 9.71
N SER A 135 -30.49 -14.33 8.82
CA SER A 135 -31.04 -14.20 7.48
C SER A 135 -30.28 -15.01 6.43
N GLY A 136 -29.17 -15.64 6.82
CA GLY A 136 -28.28 -16.38 5.91
C GLY A 136 -27.24 -15.49 5.20
N LYS A 137 -27.16 -14.20 5.53
CA LYS A 137 -26.16 -13.29 4.98
C LYS A 137 -24.84 -13.45 5.73
N MET A 138 -23.73 -13.42 5.01
CA MET A 138 -22.39 -13.42 5.60
C MET A 138 -22.23 -12.23 6.55
N LYS A 139 -21.77 -12.51 7.76
CA LYS A 139 -21.40 -11.47 8.73
C LYS A 139 -20.18 -10.71 8.25
N PRO A 140 -20.04 -9.40 8.55
CA PRO A 140 -18.77 -8.68 8.35
C PRO A 140 -17.63 -9.41 9.04
N PHE A 141 -16.44 -9.41 8.42
CA PHE A 141 -15.29 -10.13 8.98
C PHE A 141 -14.90 -9.60 10.37
N ARG A 142 -14.95 -8.29 10.56
CA ARG A 142 -14.74 -7.65 11.85
C ARG A 142 -15.67 -8.21 12.94
N GLN A 143 -16.96 -8.30 12.66
CA GLN A 143 -17.93 -8.86 13.59
C GLN A 143 -17.59 -10.31 13.96
N LEU A 144 -17.20 -11.12 12.96
CA LEU A 144 -16.77 -12.49 13.22
C LEU A 144 -15.54 -12.55 14.12
N LEU A 145 -14.54 -11.69 13.89
CA LEU A 145 -13.35 -11.60 14.74
C LEU A 145 -13.71 -11.17 16.18
N GLU A 146 -14.59 -10.21 16.35
CA GLU A 146 -15.07 -9.77 17.67
C GLU A 146 -15.80 -10.90 18.41
N GLU A 147 -16.70 -11.60 17.73
CA GLU A 147 -17.40 -12.78 18.29
C GLU A 147 -16.39 -13.86 18.71
N MET A 148 -15.39 -14.17 17.87
CA MET A 148 -14.35 -15.13 18.21
C MET A 148 -13.57 -14.68 19.44
N ARG A 149 -13.17 -13.41 19.54
CA ARG A 149 -12.44 -12.87 20.70
C ARG A 149 -13.27 -13.06 21.98
N GLN A 150 -14.55 -12.71 21.95
CA GLN A 150 -15.45 -12.88 23.10
C GLN A 150 -15.60 -14.36 23.52
N LYS A 151 -15.77 -15.26 22.54
CA LYS A 151 -15.94 -16.69 22.82
C LYS A 151 -14.66 -17.33 23.35
N PHE A 152 -13.50 -16.90 22.85
CA PHE A 152 -12.21 -17.41 23.31
C PHE A 152 -11.76 -16.83 24.66
N ALA A 153 -12.30 -15.68 25.09
CA ALA A 153 -11.92 -15.05 26.35
C ALA A 153 -12.17 -15.95 27.59
N GLY A 154 -13.23 -16.76 27.54
CA GLY A 154 -13.60 -17.69 28.61
C GLY A 154 -12.86 -19.02 28.60
N LEU A 155 -12.00 -19.30 27.62
CA LEU A 155 -11.31 -20.57 27.47
C LEU A 155 -9.98 -20.61 28.22
N THR A 156 -9.58 -21.79 28.65
CA THR A 156 -8.21 -22.04 29.14
C THR A 156 -7.20 -21.95 28.00
N GLU A 157 -5.92 -21.72 28.31
CA GLU A 157 -4.88 -21.62 27.28
C GLU A 157 -4.77 -22.90 26.43
N ALA A 158 -4.98 -24.08 27.03
CA ALA A 158 -5.01 -25.34 26.30
C ALA A 158 -6.16 -25.40 25.29
N GLN A 159 -7.36 -25.00 25.71
CA GLN A 159 -8.54 -24.94 24.84
C GLN A 159 -8.37 -23.88 23.73
N LYS A 160 -7.81 -22.70 24.04
CA LYS A 160 -7.49 -21.69 23.02
C LYS A 160 -6.58 -22.25 21.95
N ALA A 161 -5.52 -22.93 22.35
CA ALA A 161 -4.57 -23.55 21.41
C ALA A 161 -5.25 -24.65 20.57
N GLU A 162 -6.04 -25.53 21.19
CA GLU A 162 -6.75 -26.61 20.51
C GLU A 162 -7.77 -26.06 19.50
N TYR A 163 -8.62 -25.13 19.91
CA TYR A 163 -9.66 -24.56 19.04
C TYR A 163 -9.06 -23.70 17.93
N ALA A 164 -8.02 -22.91 18.23
CA ALA A 164 -7.34 -22.14 17.20
C ALA A 164 -6.68 -23.04 16.17
N ALA A 165 -6.01 -24.11 16.59
CA ALA A 165 -5.41 -25.08 15.68
C ALA A 165 -6.47 -25.83 14.86
N GLY A 166 -7.61 -26.16 15.49
CA GLY A 166 -8.71 -26.84 14.83
C GLY A 166 -9.40 -25.94 13.79
N ILE A 167 -9.75 -24.71 14.16
CA ILE A 167 -10.49 -23.77 13.30
C ILE A 167 -9.60 -23.20 12.20
N ALA A 168 -8.44 -22.68 12.55
CA ALA A 168 -7.56 -22.00 11.58
C ALA A 168 -6.59 -22.95 10.87
N GLY A 169 -6.44 -24.18 11.36
CA GLY A 169 -5.42 -25.11 10.87
C GLY A 169 -4.01 -24.73 11.33
N LYS A 170 -3.03 -25.54 10.98
CA LYS A 170 -1.62 -25.33 11.39
C LYS A 170 -1.07 -24.00 10.90
N GLU A 171 -1.40 -23.61 9.68
CA GLU A 171 -0.91 -22.37 9.06
C GLU A 171 -1.59 -21.14 9.62
N GLY A 172 -2.88 -21.23 9.96
CA GLY A 172 -3.68 -20.11 10.45
C GLY A 172 -3.63 -19.92 11.97
N MET A 173 -3.24 -20.94 12.73
CA MET A 173 -3.30 -20.97 14.20
C MET A 173 -2.62 -19.75 14.84
N SER A 174 -1.37 -19.48 14.45
CA SER A 174 -0.59 -18.38 15.03
C SER A 174 -1.22 -17.02 14.72
N GLY A 175 -1.75 -16.85 13.49
CA GLY A 175 -2.45 -15.64 13.09
C GLY A 175 -3.74 -15.42 13.87
N LEU A 176 -4.55 -16.47 14.02
CA LEU A 176 -5.78 -16.40 14.81
C LEU A 176 -5.46 -16.07 16.28
N LEU A 177 -4.51 -16.77 16.90
CA LEU A 177 -4.11 -16.48 18.28
C LEU A 177 -3.60 -15.05 18.46
N ALA A 178 -2.86 -14.49 17.47
CA ALA A 178 -2.41 -13.12 17.50
C ALA A 178 -3.59 -12.12 17.52
N ILE A 179 -4.61 -12.35 16.69
CA ILE A 179 -5.82 -11.53 16.66
C ILE A 179 -6.61 -11.66 17.98
N LEU A 180 -6.75 -12.87 18.51
CA LEU A 180 -7.46 -13.14 19.75
C LEU A 180 -6.76 -12.55 20.99
N ALA A 181 -5.43 -12.50 20.97
CA ALA A 181 -4.62 -11.95 22.08
C ALA A 181 -4.55 -10.42 22.09
N ALA A 182 -4.94 -9.75 21.00
CA ALA A 182 -4.96 -8.29 20.96
C ALA A 182 -5.89 -7.72 22.02
N SER A 183 -5.49 -6.65 22.72
CA SER A 183 -6.36 -5.99 23.67
C SER A 183 -7.57 -5.33 22.97
N ASP A 184 -8.68 -5.14 23.68
CA ASP A 184 -9.85 -4.42 23.11
C ASP A 184 -9.44 -3.01 22.68
N LYS A 185 -8.59 -2.36 23.47
CA LYS A 185 -8.05 -1.04 23.14
C LYS A 185 -7.27 -1.03 21.84
N ASP A 186 -6.42 -2.02 21.58
CA ASP A 186 -5.63 -2.09 20.35
C ASP A 186 -6.50 -2.38 19.13
N PHE A 187 -7.46 -3.30 19.30
CA PHE A 187 -8.46 -3.60 18.28
C PHE A 187 -9.27 -2.34 17.92
N ASP A 188 -9.88 -1.68 18.91
CA ASP A 188 -10.71 -0.51 18.71
C ASP A 188 -9.93 0.68 18.14
N ASN A 189 -8.69 0.88 18.59
CA ASN A 189 -7.86 1.96 18.08
C ASN A 189 -7.52 1.74 16.60
N LEU A 190 -7.11 0.53 16.24
CA LEU A 190 -6.79 0.20 14.87
C LEU A 190 -8.04 0.28 13.98
N ALA A 191 -9.17 -0.28 14.42
CA ALA A 191 -10.44 -0.22 13.70
C ALA A 191 -10.88 1.23 13.46
N ARG A 192 -10.89 2.07 14.50
CA ARG A 192 -11.24 3.49 14.38
C ARG A 192 -10.29 4.25 13.46
N SER A 193 -9.00 3.94 13.51
CA SER A 193 -8.02 4.57 12.62
C SER A 193 -8.30 4.23 11.17
N ILE A 194 -8.58 2.98 10.87
CA ILE A 194 -8.86 2.51 9.50
C ILE A 194 -10.22 3.04 9.02
N ASP A 195 -11.25 3.05 9.86
CA ASP A 195 -12.58 3.61 9.52
C ASP A 195 -12.52 5.10 9.20
N ASN A 196 -11.55 5.82 9.76
CA ASN A 196 -11.31 7.24 9.52
C ASN A 196 -10.11 7.47 8.58
N SER A 197 -9.88 6.59 7.62
CA SER A 197 -8.70 6.63 6.75
C SER A 197 -8.77 7.69 5.65
N THR A 198 -9.92 8.28 5.36
CA THR A 198 -10.10 9.22 4.25
C THR A 198 -9.02 10.33 4.24
N GLY A 199 -8.28 10.42 3.14
CA GLY A 199 -7.19 11.37 2.95
C GLY A 199 -5.87 10.99 3.64
N ALA A 200 -5.78 9.81 4.24
CA ALA A 200 -4.61 9.37 4.99
C ALA A 200 -3.36 9.25 4.14
N ALA A 201 -3.47 8.67 2.94
CA ALA A 201 -2.33 8.52 2.03
C ALA A 201 -1.77 9.89 1.62
N LYS A 202 -2.65 10.83 1.28
CA LYS A 202 -2.27 12.21 0.95
C LYS A 202 -1.57 12.89 2.14
N LYS A 203 -2.19 12.89 3.31
CA LYS A 203 -1.62 13.50 4.52
C LYS A 203 -0.27 12.90 4.90
N MET A 204 -0.14 11.57 4.81
CA MET A 204 1.11 10.89 5.10
C MET A 204 2.20 11.24 4.07
N SER A 205 1.83 11.38 2.78
CA SER A 205 2.76 11.82 1.73
C SER A 205 3.25 13.25 1.97
N GLU A 206 2.35 14.17 2.34
CA GLU A 206 2.70 15.55 2.68
C GLU A 206 3.70 15.59 3.85
N VAL A 207 3.41 14.90 4.96
CA VAL A 207 4.32 14.82 6.12
C VAL A 207 5.68 14.20 5.75
N ARG A 208 5.69 13.18 4.89
CA ARG A 208 6.94 12.54 4.47
C ARG A 208 7.78 13.42 3.55
N LEU A 209 7.14 14.19 2.68
CA LEU A 209 7.80 15.11 1.76
C LEU A 209 8.18 16.45 2.41
N ASP A 210 7.60 16.79 3.57
CA ASP A 210 7.90 18.01 4.34
C ASP A 210 9.23 17.87 5.10
N ASN A 211 10.31 17.67 4.35
CA ASN A 211 11.68 17.62 4.85
C ASN A 211 12.67 17.76 3.69
N LEU A 212 13.95 18.05 4.01
CA LEU A 212 14.99 18.27 3.00
C LEU A 212 15.12 17.15 1.97
N LYS A 213 14.95 15.88 2.36
CA LYS A 213 14.99 14.75 1.42
C LYS A 213 13.77 14.77 0.49
N GLY A 214 12.61 15.14 1.01
CA GLY A 214 11.40 15.33 0.22
C GLY A 214 11.56 16.47 -0.78
N ASP A 215 12.10 17.60 -0.34
CA ASP A 215 12.38 18.77 -1.21
C ASP A 215 13.33 18.40 -2.35
N LEU A 216 14.38 17.62 -2.06
CA LEU A 216 15.30 17.11 -3.09
C LEU A 216 14.60 16.15 -4.07
N THR A 217 13.71 15.29 -3.58
CA THR A 217 12.92 14.39 -4.42
C THR A 217 11.95 15.15 -5.32
N LEU A 218 11.32 16.20 -4.80
CA LEU A 218 10.44 17.08 -5.58
C LEU A 218 11.24 17.85 -6.64
N LEU A 219 12.43 18.33 -6.30
CA LEU A 219 13.33 19.01 -7.23
C LEU A 219 13.78 18.07 -8.35
N GLU A 220 14.13 16.83 -8.02
CA GLU A 220 14.49 15.80 -9.01
C GLU A 220 13.31 15.50 -9.95
N SER A 221 12.11 15.32 -9.40
CA SER A 221 10.89 15.09 -10.19
C SER A 221 10.56 16.27 -11.09
N ALA A 222 10.71 17.50 -10.61
CA ALA A 222 10.51 18.71 -11.40
C ALA A 222 11.53 18.82 -12.55
N ALA A 223 12.80 18.46 -12.28
CA ALA A 223 13.85 18.45 -13.31
C ALA A 223 13.58 17.38 -14.39
N GLN A 224 13.08 16.19 -14.00
CA GLN A 224 12.67 15.14 -14.93
C GLN A 224 11.45 15.60 -15.76
N GLY A 225 10.45 16.22 -15.14
CA GLY A 225 9.29 16.78 -15.85
C GLY A 225 9.67 17.84 -16.86
N ALA A 226 10.54 18.77 -16.47
CA ALA A 226 11.07 19.78 -17.40
C ALA A 226 11.87 19.13 -18.55
N GLY A 227 12.61 18.06 -18.29
CA GLY A 227 13.30 17.27 -19.32
C GLY A 227 12.34 16.62 -20.31
N ILE A 228 11.19 16.12 -19.86
CA ILE A 228 10.14 15.53 -20.71
C ILE A 228 9.49 16.60 -21.57
N GLU A 229 9.11 17.74 -21.00
CA GLU A 229 8.51 18.86 -21.75
C GLU A 229 9.48 19.40 -22.81
N LEU A 230 10.77 19.51 -22.48
CA LEU A 230 11.79 19.88 -23.47
C LEU A 230 11.88 18.81 -24.57
N TYR A 231 11.90 17.53 -24.21
CA TYR A 231 11.93 16.44 -25.19
C TYR A 231 10.68 16.42 -26.09
N GLU A 232 9.50 16.59 -25.53
CA GLU A 232 8.24 16.65 -26.30
C GLU A 232 8.18 17.90 -27.21
N GLY A 233 8.61 19.05 -26.71
CA GLY A 233 8.74 20.26 -27.52
C GLY A 233 9.72 20.10 -28.68
N PHE A 234 10.86 19.43 -28.43
CA PHE A 234 11.84 19.14 -29.49
C PHE A 234 11.36 18.02 -30.43
N SER A 235 10.71 16.98 -29.91
CA SER A 235 10.23 15.86 -30.74
C SER A 235 9.09 16.26 -31.67
N GLY A 236 8.22 17.18 -31.23
CA GLY A 236 7.18 17.78 -32.06
C GLY A 236 7.76 18.61 -33.21
N GLY A 237 8.77 19.42 -32.92
CA GLY A 237 9.53 20.19 -33.91
C GLY A 237 10.33 19.29 -34.90
N LEU A 238 10.97 18.24 -34.39
CA LEU A 238 11.67 17.27 -35.21
C LEU A 238 10.74 16.45 -36.12
N ARG A 239 9.56 16.10 -35.67
CA ARG A 239 8.54 15.41 -36.51
C ARG A 239 7.99 16.31 -37.62
N SER A 240 7.89 17.61 -37.41
CA SER A 240 7.52 18.56 -38.48
C SER A 240 8.65 18.81 -39.44
N LEU A 241 9.92 18.81 -38.97
CA LEU A 241 11.12 19.02 -39.75
C LEU A 241 11.48 17.80 -40.62
N THR A 242 11.15 16.58 -40.22
CA THR A 242 11.36 15.38 -41.06
C THR A 242 10.42 15.33 -42.26
N LYS A 243 9.44 16.21 -42.38
CA LYS A 243 8.61 16.35 -43.58
C LYS A 243 9.07 17.41 -44.56
N GLU A 244 9.94 18.33 -44.14
CA GLU A 244 10.45 19.39 -45.03
C GLU A 244 11.97 19.59 -44.86
N SER A 245 12.72 18.93 -45.73
CA SER A 245 14.12 19.19 -46.17
C SER A 245 15.29 19.05 -45.20
N THR A 246 16.25 18.25 -45.65
CA THR A 246 17.58 17.95 -45.10
C THR A 246 18.45 19.20 -44.83
N ASP A 247 18.15 20.31 -45.45
CA ASP A 247 18.93 21.55 -45.31
C ASP A 247 18.65 22.31 -43.98
N TYR A 248 17.47 22.15 -43.41
CA TYR A 248 17.13 22.76 -42.13
C TYR A 248 17.81 22.05 -40.94
N ILE A 249 18.01 20.74 -41.05
CA ILE A 249 18.68 19.93 -40.00
C ILE A 249 20.16 20.34 -39.91
N THR A 250 20.80 20.68 -41.04
CA THR A 250 22.19 21.08 -41.03
C THR A 250 22.41 22.47 -40.43
N SER A 251 21.50 23.40 -40.64
CA SER A 251 21.53 24.73 -40.02
C SER A 251 21.22 24.67 -38.51
N PHE A 252 20.23 23.86 -38.10
CA PHE A 252 19.84 23.69 -36.70
C PHE A 252 20.92 22.98 -35.87
N THR A 253 21.51 21.91 -36.38
CA THR A 253 22.68 21.26 -35.74
C THR A 253 23.89 22.17 -35.69
N GLY A 254 24.06 23.05 -36.67
CA GLY A 254 25.10 24.10 -36.66
C GLY A 254 24.85 25.12 -35.53
N GLN A 255 23.61 25.51 -35.29
CA GLN A 255 23.24 26.45 -34.23
C GLN A 255 23.40 25.82 -32.82
N ILE A 256 22.90 24.61 -32.63
CA ILE A 256 23.10 23.85 -31.35
C ILE A 256 24.59 23.67 -31.07
N ARG A 257 25.38 23.33 -32.07
CA ARG A 257 26.85 23.16 -31.93
C ARG A 257 27.55 24.46 -31.55
N LYS A 258 26.98 25.60 -31.96
CA LYS A 258 27.52 26.93 -31.66
C LYS A 258 27.15 27.39 -30.25
N ASP A 259 25.94 27.02 -29.77
CA ASP A 259 25.40 27.42 -28.47
C ASP A 259 25.74 26.43 -27.34
N MET A 260 26.10 25.18 -27.68
CA MET A 260 26.46 24.12 -26.73
C MET A 260 27.58 24.50 -25.75
N PRO A 261 28.66 25.19 -26.18
CA PRO A 261 29.69 25.65 -25.25
C PRO A 261 29.16 26.66 -24.22
N THR A 262 28.16 27.48 -24.60
CA THR A 262 27.53 28.45 -23.68
C THR A 262 26.65 27.75 -22.64
N VAL A 263 25.82 26.81 -23.09
CA VAL A 263 24.97 26.00 -22.21
C VAL A 263 25.81 25.15 -21.24
N GLN A 264 26.91 24.56 -21.75
CA GLN A 264 27.83 23.79 -20.88
C GLN A 264 28.54 24.69 -19.86
N ARG A 265 28.89 25.92 -20.23
CA ARG A 265 29.47 26.89 -19.32
C ARG A 265 28.48 27.30 -18.24
N GLU A 266 27.27 27.64 -18.61
CA GLU A 266 26.21 28.02 -17.65
C GLU A 266 25.82 26.88 -16.68
N LEU A 267 25.74 25.63 -17.16
CA LEU A 267 25.56 24.47 -16.33
C LEU A 267 26.74 24.22 -15.37
N LYS A 268 27.97 24.47 -15.83
CA LYS A 268 29.15 24.35 -14.99
C LYS A 268 29.22 25.47 -13.93
N GLU A 269 28.84 26.70 -14.28
CA GLU A 269 28.75 27.83 -13.35
C GLU A 269 27.65 27.61 -12.33
N PHE A 270 26.48 27.13 -12.73
CA PHE A 270 25.39 26.73 -11.84
C PHE A 270 25.85 25.60 -10.89
N GLY A 271 26.49 24.55 -11.41
CA GLY A 271 27.01 23.46 -10.58
C GLY A 271 28.09 23.92 -9.59
N THR A 272 28.87 24.92 -9.95
CA THR A 272 29.90 25.52 -9.07
C THR A 272 29.27 26.41 -8.01
N ALA A 273 28.28 27.20 -8.37
CA ALA A 273 27.54 28.05 -7.44
C ALA A 273 26.71 27.21 -6.46
N ALA A 274 26.06 26.15 -6.94
CA ALA A 274 25.35 25.18 -6.09
C ALA A 274 26.31 24.51 -5.09
N LYS A 275 27.50 24.07 -5.56
CA LYS A 275 28.51 23.45 -4.70
C LYS A 275 29.01 24.42 -3.63
N ALA A 276 29.26 25.68 -4.00
CA ALA A 276 29.69 26.73 -3.05
C ALA A 276 28.60 27.07 -2.04
N GLY A 277 27.33 27.06 -2.44
CA GLY A 277 26.18 27.30 -1.55
C GLY A 277 25.94 26.17 -0.55
N PHE A 278 26.25 24.92 -0.94
CA PHE A 278 26.09 23.76 -0.06
C PHE A 278 27.33 23.41 0.78
N GLN A 279 28.51 23.94 0.45
CA GLN A 279 29.76 23.67 1.20
C GLN A 279 29.65 23.97 2.70
N PRO A 280 29.04 25.07 3.17
CA PRO A 280 28.86 25.32 4.60
C PRO A 280 28.00 24.30 5.33
N VAL A 281 27.05 23.68 4.62
CA VAL A 281 26.15 22.64 5.19
C VAL A 281 26.88 21.29 5.29
N LEU A 282 27.76 21.01 4.35
CA LEU A 282 28.58 19.78 4.36
C LEU A 282 29.69 19.84 5.42
N ASP A 283 30.25 21.04 5.69
CA ASP A 283 31.27 21.24 6.70
C ASP A 283 30.73 21.24 8.15
N PHE A 284 29.39 21.41 8.33
CA PHE A 284 28.71 21.31 9.64
C PHE A 284 28.39 19.87 10.07
N GLY A 285 28.55 18.89 9.19
CA GLY A 285 28.19 17.49 9.44
C GLY A 285 29.32 16.60 9.96
N VAL A 286 30.50 17.15 10.30
CA VAL A 286 31.65 16.41 10.82
C VAL A 286 32.06 17.00 12.19
N TRP A 287 31.28 16.65 13.20
CA TRP A 287 31.69 16.65 14.64
C TRP A 287 31.01 15.49 15.33
#